data_8a1678c21a108bc899f80016008c0c84
#
_entry.id   8a1678c21a108bc899f80016008c0c84
#
_cell.length_a   1.000
_cell.length_b   1.000
_cell.length_c   1.000
_cell.angle_alpha   90.00
_cell.angle_beta   90.00
_cell.angle_gamma   90.00
#
_symmetry.space_group_name_H-M   'P 1'
#
loop_
_entity.id
_entity.type
_entity.pdbx_description
1 polymer ?
#
loop_
_entity_poly.entity_id
_entity_poly.type
_entity_poly.pdbx_seq_one_letter_code
_entity_poly.pdbx_strand_id
1 'polypeptide(L)'
;MFNSQKNPILNWFIEWHSYFLSYPMSINMNSKKIKAQFTKDTNPRVGLIVLSTDNMIEKDFSKVLSDKPIDLFVNRIKNYNPVTAENLKKMSENITSVADNILPGEKVDCVVFGCTSGTIVSGFDNIKKKN
;
A
#
# COMPACT_ATOMS: atom_id res chain seq x y z
N MET A 1 -13.76 -31.19 16.21
CA MET A 1 -13.08 -30.73 17.43
C MET A 1 -11.99 -29.75 17.03
N PHE A 2 -12.28 -28.47 17.04
CA PHE A 2 -11.25 -27.44 16.80
C PHE A 2 -10.51 -27.20 18.11
N ASN A 3 -9.23 -27.55 18.13
CA ASN A 3 -8.33 -27.31 19.23
C ASN A 3 -7.98 -25.81 19.27
N SER A 4 -8.53 -25.05 20.20
CA SER A 4 -8.23 -23.64 20.41
C SER A 4 -6.84 -23.51 21.02
N GLN A 5 -5.81 -23.61 20.22
CA GLN A 5 -4.49 -23.11 20.64
C GLN A 5 -4.61 -21.59 20.76
N LYS A 6 -4.54 -21.09 21.98
CA LYS A 6 -4.50 -19.67 22.30
C LYS A 6 -3.35 -19.03 21.54
N ASN A 7 -3.69 -18.22 20.54
CA ASN A 7 -2.69 -17.50 19.77
C ASN A 7 -2.01 -16.47 20.69
N PRO A 8 -0.72 -16.62 21.02
CA PRO A 8 -0.04 -15.75 21.97
C PRO A 8 -0.03 -14.28 21.54
N ILE A 9 -0.11 -14.02 20.23
CA ILE A 9 -0.19 -12.65 19.68
C ILE A 9 -1.52 -11.99 20.01
N LEU A 10 -2.62 -12.74 19.99
CA LEU A 10 -3.95 -12.22 20.33
C LEU A 10 -4.06 -11.87 21.82
N ASN A 11 -3.49 -12.69 22.70
CA ASN A 11 -3.42 -12.40 24.14
C ASN A 11 -2.57 -11.15 24.41
N TRP A 12 -1.46 -10.97 23.70
CA TRP A 12 -0.61 -9.80 23.83
C TRP A 12 -1.34 -8.51 23.45
N PHE A 13 -2.16 -8.54 22.39
CA PHE A 13 -2.99 -7.41 21.95
C PHE A 13 -4.09 -7.06 22.97
N ILE A 14 -4.71 -8.05 23.59
CA ILE A 14 -5.78 -7.86 24.59
C ILE A 14 -5.18 -7.28 25.89
N GLU A 15 -4.04 -7.77 26.34
CA GLU A 15 -3.33 -7.24 27.51
C GLU A 15 -2.85 -5.80 27.25
N TRP A 16 -2.35 -5.51 26.06
CA TRP A 16 -1.90 -4.15 25.69
C TRP A 16 -3.06 -3.15 25.70
N HIS A 17 -4.25 -3.56 25.22
CA HIS A 17 -5.45 -2.72 25.24
C HIS A 17 -5.96 -2.46 26.66
N SER A 18 -5.92 -3.45 27.54
CA SER A 18 -6.34 -3.26 28.94
C SER A 18 -5.37 -2.39 29.74
N TYR A 19 -4.07 -2.47 29.44
CA TYR A 19 -3.04 -1.58 30.02
C TYR A 19 -3.23 -0.13 29.60
N PHE A 20 -3.61 0.10 28.34
CA PHE A 20 -3.83 1.46 27.82
C PHE A 20 -5.07 2.13 28.43
N LEU A 21 -6.10 1.36 28.77
CA LEU A 21 -7.33 1.88 29.36
C LEU A 21 -7.25 2.06 30.89
N SER A 22 -6.27 1.47 31.57
CA SER A 22 -6.13 1.55 33.02
C SER A 22 -5.20 2.64 33.52
N TYR A 23 -4.46 3.31 32.62
CA TYR A 23 -3.66 4.47 33.03
C TYR A 23 -4.50 5.76 32.98
N PRO A 24 -4.77 6.40 34.12
CA PRO A 24 -5.33 7.74 34.09
C PRO A 24 -4.27 8.66 33.49
N MET A 25 -4.37 8.93 32.19
CA MET A 25 -3.61 10.00 31.55
C MET A 25 -4.10 11.34 32.10
N SER A 26 -3.59 11.73 33.26
CA SER A 26 -3.59 13.16 33.66
C SER A 26 -2.62 13.88 32.73
N ILE A 27 -3.08 14.22 31.52
CA ILE A 27 -2.34 15.08 30.61
C ILE A 27 -2.31 16.43 31.29
N ASN A 28 -1.17 16.78 31.86
CA ASN A 28 -0.90 18.14 32.34
C ASN A 28 -0.81 19.03 31.08
N MET A 29 -1.94 19.62 30.69
CA MET A 29 -2.12 20.48 29.51
C MET A 29 -1.42 21.81 29.63
N ASN A 30 -0.24 21.87 30.24
CA ASN A 30 0.68 22.98 30.10
C ASN A 30 1.41 22.85 28.75
N SER A 31 0.64 22.75 27.66
CA SER A 31 1.18 22.67 26.32
C SER A 31 1.77 24.02 25.93
N LYS A 32 3.08 24.14 25.97
CA LYS A 32 3.77 25.14 25.14
C LYS A 32 3.26 24.91 23.72
N LYS A 33 2.65 25.94 23.11
CA LYS A 33 2.23 25.87 21.70
C LYS A 33 3.44 25.47 20.86
N ILE A 34 3.48 24.20 20.43
CA ILE A 34 4.49 23.73 19.50
C ILE A 34 4.10 24.32 18.15
N LYS A 35 4.91 25.23 17.63
CA LYS A 35 4.73 25.75 16.27
C LYS A 35 5.26 24.69 15.33
N ALA A 36 4.37 23.81 14.83
CA ALA A 36 4.74 22.83 13.82
C ALA A 36 5.11 23.57 12.54
N GLN A 37 6.30 23.30 12.04
CA GLN A 37 6.78 23.81 10.77
C GLN A 37 6.75 22.63 9.79
N PHE A 38 5.80 22.65 8.84
CA PHE A 38 5.71 21.64 7.81
C PHE A 38 6.63 22.05 6.65
N THR A 39 7.63 21.23 6.39
CA THR A 39 8.41 21.31 5.16
C THR A 39 7.58 20.69 4.04
N LYS A 40 7.39 21.42 2.94
CA LYS A 40 6.71 20.86 1.77
C LYS A 40 7.59 19.74 1.23
N ASP A 41 7.07 18.51 1.22
CA ASP A 41 7.72 17.41 0.57
C ASP A 41 7.74 17.66 -0.94
N THR A 42 8.94 17.62 -1.53
CA THR A 42 9.18 17.89 -2.97
C THR A 42 9.60 16.64 -3.72
N ASN A 43 9.69 15.49 -3.05
CA ASN A 43 10.06 14.25 -3.70
C ASN A 43 9.02 13.85 -4.75
N PRO A 44 9.44 13.33 -5.92
CA PRO A 44 8.53 12.70 -6.85
C PRO A 44 7.79 11.54 -6.19
N ARG A 45 6.48 11.49 -6.40
CA ARG A 45 5.59 10.46 -5.85
C ARG A 45 5.34 9.38 -6.88
N VAL A 46 5.77 8.17 -6.60
CA VAL A 46 5.60 7.00 -7.46
C VAL A 46 4.58 6.07 -6.85
N GLY A 47 3.50 5.81 -7.59
CA GLY A 47 2.54 4.78 -7.27
C GLY A 47 2.97 3.43 -7.84
N LEU A 48 2.88 2.36 -7.06
CA LEU A 48 3.15 1.00 -7.51
C LEU A 48 1.91 0.13 -7.31
N ILE A 49 1.38 -0.42 -8.40
CA ILE A 49 0.28 -1.39 -8.37
C ILE A 49 0.88 -2.79 -8.40
N VAL A 50 0.67 -3.54 -7.32
CA VAL A 50 1.24 -4.87 -7.09
C VAL A 50 0.13 -5.92 -7.12
N LEU A 51 0.42 -7.12 -7.65
CA LEU A 51 -0.53 -8.24 -7.54
C LEU A 51 -0.78 -8.60 -6.07
N SER A 52 -2.01 -8.93 -5.72
CA SER A 52 -2.37 -9.27 -4.32
C SER A 52 -1.60 -10.48 -3.78
N THR A 53 -1.07 -11.32 -4.65
CA THR A 53 -0.26 -12.50 -4.29
C THR A 53 1.24 -12.26 -4.34
N ASP A 54 1.70 -11.12 -4.85
CA ASP A 54 3.14 -10.80 -4.91
C ASP A 54 3.63 -10.35 -3.53
N ASN A 55 4.74 -10.91 -3.08
CA ASN A 55 5.38 -10.59 -1.81
C ASN A 55 6.83 -10.13 -1.96
N MET A 56 7.29 -9.88 -3.19
CA MET A 56 8.68 -9.55 -3.50
C MET A 56 8.86 -8.15 -4.08
N ILE A 57 8.02 -7.74 -5.03
CA ILE A 57 8.21 -6.51 -5.82
C ILE A 57 8.31 -5.25 -4.94
N GLU A 58 7.54 -5.16 -3.86
CA GLU A 58 7.64 -4.03 -2.91
C GLU A 58 9.02 -3.96 -2.24
N LYS A 59 9.57 -5.11 -1.86
CA LYS A 59 10.90 -5.20 -1.24
C LYS A 59 11.99 -4.81 -2.22
N ASP A 60 11.83 -5.22 -3.49
CA ASP A 60 12.81 -4.91 -4.53
C ASP A 60 12.77 -3.43 -4.88
N PHE A 61 11.59 -2.85 -5.04
CA PHE A 61 11.45 -1.40 -5.23
C PHE A 61 12.01 -0.61 -4.05
N SER A 62 11.71 -1.00 -2.82
CA SER A 62 12.24 -0.35 -1.61
C SER A 62 13.78 -0.36 -1.57
N LYS A 63 14.40 -1.47 -1.98
CA LYS A 63 15.87 -1.56 -2.08
C LYS A 63 16.44 -0.67 -3.16
N VAL A 64 15.84 -0.69 -4.36
CA VAL A 64 16.31 0.10 -5.50
C VAL A 64 16.16 1.60 -5.25
N LEU A 65 15.13 1.99 -4.50
CA LEU A 65 14.82 3.39 -4.20
C LEU A 65 15.41 3.89 -2.88
N SER A 66 16.10 3.05 -2.11
CA SER A 66 16.55 3.37 -0.75
C SER A 66 17.46 4.60 -0.64
N ASP A 67 18.19 4.93 -1.70
CA ASP A 67 19.12 6.07 -1.80
C ASP A 67 18.59 7.20 -2.72
N LYS A 68 17.34 7.11 -3.14
CA LYS A 68 16.70 8.07 -4.06
C LYS A 68 15.72 8.96 -3.30
N PRO A 69 15.64 10.25 -3.62
CA PRO A 69 14.61 11.14 -3.08
C PRO A 69 13.27 10.91 -3.82
N ILE A 70 12.69 9.73 -3.64
CA ILE A 70 11.44 9.28 -4.28
C ILE A 70 10.56 8.69 -3.20
N ASP A 71 9.30 9.11 -3.17
CA ASP A 71 8.30 8.57 -2.28
C ASP A 71 7.50 7.48 -3.00
N LEU A 72 7.56 6.26 -2.47
CA LEU A 72 6.88 5.09 -3.02
C LEU A 72 5.56 4.84 -2.26
N PHE A 73 4.46 4.80 -3.00
CA PHE A 73 3.14 4.47 -2.50
C PHE A 73 2.63 3.21 -3.20
N VAL A 74 2.12 2.25 -2.44
CA VAL A 74 1.77 0.93 -2.98
C VAL A 74 0.30 0.64 -2.77
N ASN A 75 -0.35 0.13 -3.82
CA ASN A 75 -1.68 -0.46 -3.72
C ASN A 75 -1.70 -1.83 -4.40
N ARG A 76 -2.64 -2.68 -4.01
CA ARG A 76 -2.72 -4.06 -4.49
C ARG A 76 -3.92 -4.27 -5.40
N ILE A 77 -3.66 -4.93 -6.53
CA ILE A 77 -4.71 -5.35 -7.47
C ILE A 77 -5.02 -6.83 -7.30
N LYS A 78 -6.30 -7.15 -7.25
CA LYS A 78 -6.74 -8.55 -7.20
C LYS A 78 -6.39 -9.27 -8.50
N ASN A 79 -5.63 -10.35 -8.39
CA ASN A 79 -5.39 -11.29 -9.49
C ASN A 79 -6.31 -12.50 -9.37
N TYR A 80 -6.55 -13.16 -10.49
CA TYR A 80 -7.45 -14.32 -10.59
C TYR A 80 -6.66 -15.57 -10.99
N ASN A 81 -6.99 -16.70 -10.39
CA ASN A 81 -6.44 -18.00 -10.72
C ASN A 81 -7.48 -18.87 -11.44
N PRO A 82 -7.06 -19.71 -12.42
CA PRO A 82 -5.72 -19.83 -12.97
C PRO A 82 -5.28 -18.60 -13.78
N VAL A 83 -3.97 -18.44 -14.03
CA VAL A 83 -3.44 -17.34 -14.84
C VAL A 83 -3.73 -17.62 -16.32
N THR A 84 -4.83 -17.03 -16.83
CA THR A 84 -5.26 -17.12 -18.24
C THR A 84 -5.30 -15.72 -18.85
N ALA A 85 -5.30 -15.63 -20.18
CA ALA A 85 -5.44 -14.35 -20.88
C ALA A 85 -6.74 -13.61 -20.49
N GLU A 86 -7.82 -14.34 -20.30
CA GLU A 86 -9.11 -13.77 -19.85
C GLU A 86 -9.01 -13.19 -18.44
N ASN A 87 -8.45 -13.94 -17.50
CA ASN A 87 -8.27 -13.47 -16.11
C ASN A 87 -7.30 -12.29 -16.02
N LEU A 88 -6.26 -12.24 -16.87
CA LEU A 88 -5.35 -11.09 -16.94
C LEU A 88 -6.05 -9.84 -17.49
N LYS A 89 -6.91 -9.98 -18.52
CA LYS A 89 -7.73 -8.87 -19.02
C LYS A 89 -8.69 -8.36 -17.96
N LYS A 90 -9.42 -9.25 -17.30
CA LYS A 90 -10.35 -8.91 -16.20
C LYS A 90 -9.64 -8.18 -15.06
N MET A 91 -8.43 -8.59 -14.71
CA MET A 91 -7.60 -7.88 -13.73
C MET A 91 -7.28 -6.47 -14.23
N SER A 92 -6.87 -6.32 -15.49
CA SER A 92 -6.47 -5.03 -16.05
C SER A 92 -7.59 -3.99 -16.11
N GLU A 93 -8.86 -4.40 -16.10
CA GLU A 93 -10.01 -3.52 -16.05
C GLU A 93 -10.08 -2.69 -14.76
N ASN A 94 -9.47 -3.19 -13.69
CA ASN A 94 -9.46 -2.55 -12.38
C ASN A 94 -8.25 -1.63 -12.14
N ILE A 95 -7.31 -1.51 -13.09
CA ILE A 95 -6.06 -0.75 -12.90
C ILE A 95 -6.35 0.71 -12.53
N THR A 96 -7.25 1.38 -13.25
CA THR A 96 -7.60 2.79 -12.99
C THR A 96 -8.13 2.97 -11.58
N SER A 97 -9.11 2.16 -11.18
CA SER A 97 -9.67 2.23 -9.82
C SER A 97 -8.64 1.98 -8.72
N VAL A 98 -7.69 1.07 -8.96
CA VAL A 98 -6.61 0.79 -8.01
C VAL A 98 -5.60 1.94 -7.98
N ALA A 99 -5.29 2.55 -9.14
CA ALA A 99 -4.41 3.71 -9.23
C ALA A 99 -4.99 4.91 -8.49
N ASP A 100 -6.28 5.22 -8.69
CA ASP A 100 -6.98 6.34 -8.04
C ASP A 100 -7.01 6.21 -6.50
N ASN A 101 -6.91 5.00 -5.98
CA ASN A 101 -6.88 4.71 -4.55
C ASN A 101 -5.47 4.66 -3.95
N ILE A 102 -4.42 5.00 -4.69
CA ILE A 102 -3.05 5.07 -4.14
C ILE A 102 -2.91 6.26 -3.19
N LEU A 103 -3.27 7.45 -3.65
CA LEU A 103 -3.28 8.70 -2.87
C LEU A 103 -4.49 9.54 -3.26
N PRO A 104 -5.68 9.23 -2.75
CA PRO A 104 -6.90 9.94 -3.13
C PRO A 104 -6.82 11.44 -2.86
N GLY A 105 -7.04 12.25 -3.91
CA GLY A 105 -6.98 13.70 -3.82
C GLY A 105 -5.59 14.32 -3.90
N GLU A 106 -4.54 13.52 -4.00
CA GLU A 106 -3.16 13.98 -4.14
C GLU A 106 -2.59 13.62 -5.52
N LYS A 107 -1.64 14.43 -5.98
CA LYS A 107 -0.96 14.15 -7.25
C LYS A 107 0.07 13.03 -7.06
N VAL A 108 0.01 12.02 -7.92
CA VAL A 108 1.06 11.01 -8.13
C VAL A 108 1.75 11.33 -9.46
N ASP A 109 3.08 11.38 -9.49
CA ASP A 109 3.84 11.80 -10.67
C ASP A 109 3.98 10.66 -11.70
N CYS A 110 4.00 9.42 -11.23
CA CYS A 110 4.09 8.22 -12.06
C CYS A 110 3.40 7.05 -11.39
N VAL A 111 2.69 6.22 -12.17
CA VAL A 111 2.15 4.94 -11.71
C VAL A 111 2.82 3.79 -12.46
N VAL A 112 3.30 2.81 -11.72
CA VAL A 112 3.94 1.59 -12.23
C VAL A 112 3.01 0.41 -12.01
N PHE A 113 2.71 -0.35 -13.05
CA PHE A 113 1.97 -1.59 -12.95
C PHE A 113 2.91 -2.79 -12.91
N GLY A 114 3.00 -3.45 -11.76
CA GLY A 114 3.93 -4.54 -11.48
C GLY A 114 3.47 -5.91 -12.00
N CYS A 115 3.00 -5.99 -13.26
CA CYS A 115 2.58 -7.25 -13.88
C CYS A 115 2.92 -7.30 -15.36
N THR A 116 4.04 -7.92 -15.72
CA THR A 116 4.49 -8.05 -17.11
C THR A 116 3.50 -8.83 -17.97
N SER A 117 3.01 -9.97 -17.52
CA SER A 117 2.04 -10.80 -18.26
C SER A 117 0.71 -10.07 -18.48
N GLY A 118 0.21 -9.34 -17.48
CA GLY A 118 -0.98 -8.51 -17.62
C GLY A 118 -0.80 -7.40 -18.65
N THR A 119 0.37 -6.77 -18.66
CA THR A 119 0.71 -5.72 -19.64
C THR A 119 0.78 -6.28 -21.07
N ILE A 120 1.41 -7.44 -21.27
CA ILE A 120 1.51 -8.07 -22.60
C ILE A 120 0.13 -8.45 -23.13
N VAL A 121 -0.69 -9.10 -22.32
CA VAL A 121 -2.04 -9.57 -22.74
C VAL A 121 -2.99 -8.42 -23.00
N SER A 122 -2.92 -7.36 -22.20
CA SER A 122 -3.81 -6.19 -22.34
C SER A 122 -3.32 -5.19 -23.39
N GLY A 123 -2.07 -5.27 -23.78
CA GLY A 123 -1.37 -4.32 -24.66
C GLY A 123 -0.87 -3.09 -23.91
N PHE A 124 0.37 -2.71 -24.18
CA PHE A 124 1.04 -1.61 -23.50
C PHE A 124 0.26 -0.28 -23.60
N ASP A 125 -0.23 0.06 -24.80
CA ASP A 125 -0.96 1.31 -25.02
C ASP A 125 -2.28 1.38 -24.25
N ASN A 126 -2.93 0.23 -24.06
CA ASN A 126 -4.16 0.15 -23.28
C ASN A 126 -3.90 0.36 -21.78
N ILE A 127 -2.79 -0.14 -21.27
CA ILE A 127 -2.38 0.08 -19.88
C ILE A 127 -1.98 1.54 -19.67
N LYS A 128 -1.19 2.12 -20.58
CA LYS A 128 -0.73 3.50 -20.51
C LYS A 128 -1.87 4.53 -20.54
N LYS A 129 -2.96 4.24 -21.24
CA LYS A 129 -4.14 5.13 -21.29
C LYS A 129 -5.00 5.10 -20.02
N LYS A 130 -4.76 4.14 -19.13
CA LYS A 130 -5.53 3.97 -17.88
C LYS A 130 -4.90 4.69 -16.69
N ASN A 131 -3.74 5.32 -16.88
CA ASN A 131 -2.99 6.06 -15.86
C ASN A 131 -3.10 7.58 -16.09
#